data_2d17568397ae8159c520f8efd050650e
#
_entry.id   2d17568397ae8159c520f8efd050650e
#
_cell.length_a   1.000
_cell.length_b   1.000
_cell.length_c   1.000
_cell.angle_alpha   90.00
_cell.angle_beta   90.00
_cell.angle_gamma   90.00
#
_symmetry.space_group_name_H-M   'P 1'
#
loop_
_entity.id
_entity.type
_entity.pdbx_description
1 polymer ?
#
loop_
_entity_poly.entity_id
_entity_poly.type
_entity_poly.pdbx_seq_one_letter_code
_entity_poly.pdbx_strand_id
1 'polypeptide(L)'
;IAFCLCLIGDAVINLFMVFSAVCYFVAHCVFVRCYFYFRKPKFWQFVVWIVVFACICIFIQFVKVSSLLKIFGVLYTFAMTAMVMFSFGIPKQLMIGSIIFFVSDILMLRNFIYSETVVSHFFSLGSYYVAVMLIAVKIFFGFGEEVCESK
;
A
#
# COMPACT_ATOMS: atom_id res chain seq x y z
N ILE A 1 6.32 -8.75 10.33
CA ILE A 1 6.70 -7.35 10.59
C ILE A 1 5.74 -6.40 9.87
N ALA A 2 5.57 -6.45 8.53
CA ALA A 2 4.71 -5.51 7.78
C ALA A 2 3.28 -5.44 8.34
N PHE A 3 2.63 -6.57 8.56
CA PHE A 3 1.27 -6.64 9.12
C PHE A 3 1.17 -6.05 10.54
N CYS A 4 2.20 -6.27 11.38
CA CYS A 4 2.23 -5.65 12.72
C CYS A 4 2.34 -4.13 12.61
N LEU A 5 3.10 -3.61 11.64
CA LEU A 5 3.21 -2.17 11.39
C LEU A 5 1.90 -1.56 10.89
N CYS A 6 1.16 -2.28 10.03
CA CYS A 6 -0.18 -1.87 9.61
C CYS A 6 -1.13 -1.78 10.82
N LEU A 7 -1.17 -2.81 11.67
CA LEU A 7 -2.01 -2.82 12.88
C LEU A 7 -1.64 -1.69 13.86
N ILE A 8 -0.35 -1.41 14.05
CA ILE A 8 0.10 -0.29 14.87
C ILE A 8 -0.34 1.04 14.23
N GLY A 9 -0.19 1.18 12.91
CA GLY A 9 -0.66 2.33 12.16
C GLY A 9 -2.16 2.59 12.37
N ASP A 10 -2.98 1.52 12.25
CA ASP A 10 -4.43 1.59 12.46
C ASP A 10 -4.78 2.03 13.89
N ALA A 11 -4.10 1.47 14.89
CA ALA A 11 -4.37 1.77 16.30
C ALA A 11 -4.07 3.22 16.68
N VAL A 12 -3.09 3.86 16.02
CA VAL A 12 -2.62 5.19 16.38
C VAL A 12 -3.04 6.29 15.41
N ILE A 13 -3.72 5.97 14.32
CA ILE A 13 -4.06 6.93 13.26
C ILE A 13 -4.85 8.14 13.78
N ASN A 14 -5.75 7.92 14.70
CA ASN A 14 -6.59 8.97 15.31
C ASN A 14 -5.83 9.86 16.31
N LEU A 15 -4.71 9.38 16.85
CA LEU A 15 -3.92 10.09 17.86
C LEU A 15 -2.69 10.77 17.24
N PHE A 16 -2.01 10.06 16.33
CA PHE A 16 -0.74 10.48 15.75
C PHE A 16 -0.67 10.15 14.26
N MET A 17 -1.36 10.92 13.44
CA MET A 17 -1.45 10.71 11.98
C MET A 17 -0.09 10.59 11.29
N VAL A 18 0.90 11.40 11.70
CA VAL A 18 2.25 11.35 11.14
C VAL A 18 2.95 10.04 11.47
N PHE A 19 2.83 9.58 12.71
CA PHE A 19 3.42 8.30 13.13
C PHE A 19 2.77 7.11 12.41
N SER A 20 1.45 7.14 12.25
CA SER A 20 0.72 6.16 11.46
C SER A 20 1.22 6.12 10.00
N ALA A 21 1.40 7.28 9.35
CA ALA A 21 1.93 7.37 8.00
C ALA A 21 3.34 6.77 7.87
N VAL A 22 4.21 6.95 8.88
CA VAL A 22 5.53 6.32 8.92
C VAL A 22 5.41 4.80 9.06
N CYS A 23 4.54 4.29 9.91
CA CYS A 23 4.32 2.86 10.07
C CYS A 23 3.87 2.20 8.74
N TYR A 24 2.92 2.81 8.05
CA TYR A 24 2.45 2.33 6.74
C TYR A 24 3.54 2.44 5.66
N PHE A 25 4.29 3.53 5.63
CA PHE A 25 5.42 3.67 4.70
C PHE A 25 6.42 2.52 4.86
N VAL A 26 6.82 2.22 6.09
CA VAL A 26 7.75 1.11 6.37
C VAL A 26 7.10 -0.24 6.02
N ALA A 27 5.81 -0.44 6.32
CA ALA A 27 5.10 -1.66 5.96
C ALA A 27 5.11 -1.90 4.43
N HIS A 28 4.85 -0.86 3.63
CA HIS A 28 4.88 -0.94 2.17
C HIS A 28 6.28 -1.23 1.64
N CYS A 29 7.33 -0.63 2.22
CA CYS A 29 8.71 -0.95 1.87
C CYS A 29 9.03 -2.44 2.13
N VAL A 30 8.54 -3.01 3.23
CA VAL A 30 8.70 -4.43 3.54
C VAL A 30 7.93 -5.30 2.54
N PHE A 31 6.70 -4.93 2.13
CA PHE A 31 5.96 -5.65 1.09
C PHE A 31 6.69 -5.61 -0.25
N VAL A 32 7.19 -4.45 -0.68
CA VAL A 32 8.00 -4.31 -1.91
C VAL A 32 9.22 -5.24 -1.87
N ARG A 33 9.93 -5.29 -0.73
CA ARG A 33 11.07 -6.20 -0.55
C ARG A 33 10.64 -7.66 -0.65
N CYS A 34 9.51 -8.04 -0.07
CA CYS A 34 8.95 -9.39 -0.22
C CYS A 34 8.61 -9.71 -1.69
N TYR A 35 8.09 -8.75 -2.44
CA TYR A 35 7.76 -8.95 -3.86
C TYR A 35 9.00 -9.20 -4.72
N PHE A 36 10.13 -8.53 -4.42
CA PHE A 36 11.40 -8.79 -5.08
C PHE A 36 11.97 -10.18 -4.81
N TYR A 37 11.54 -10.83 -3.73
CA TYR A 37 11.86 -12.23 -3.48
C TYR A 37 11.16 -13.17 -4.45
N PHE A 38 9.87 -12.91 -4.75
CA PHE A 38 9.11 -13.72 -5.72
C PHE A 38 9.57 -13.50 -7.15
N ARG A 39 9.93 -12.27 -7.51
CA ARG A 39 10.37 -11.93 -8.87
C ARG A 39 11.16 -10.62 -8.90
N LYS A 40 12.24 -10.64 -9.68
CA LYS A 40 12.97 -9.40 -10.02
C LYS A 40 12.09 -8.50 -10.90
N PRO A 41 11.97 -7.20 -10.56
CA PRO A 41 11.18 -6.25 -11.35
C PRO A 41 11.76 -6.07 -12.75
N LYS A 42 10.89 -5.85 -13.72
CA LYS A 42 11.28 -5.52 -15.09
C LYS A 42 11.50 -4.00 -15.22
N PHE A 43 12.38 -3.59 -16.12
CA PHE A 43 12.71 -2.16 -16.34
C PHE A 43 11.46 -1.30 -16.62
N TRP A 44 10.52 -1.78 -17.43
CA TRP A 44 9.28 -1.04 -17.70
C TRP A 44 8.45 -0.73 -16.44
N GLN A 45 8.50 -1.58 -15.41
CA GLN A 45 7.79 -1.36 -14.15
C GLN A 45 8.35 -0.13 -13.42
N PHE A 46 9.66 0.09 -13.47
CA PHE A 46 10.27 1.29 -12.91
C PHE A 46 9.83 2.56 -13.67
N VAL A 47 9.77 2.49 -15.00
CA VAL A 47 9.34 3.63 -15.82
C VAL A 47 7.90 4.00 -15.51
N VAL A 48 6.99 3.02 -15.55
CA VAL A 48 5.57 3.24 -15.24
C VAL A 48 5.38 3.71 -13.79
N TRP A 49 6.11 3.13 -12.85
CA TRP A 49 6.07 3.55 -11.45
C TRP A 49 6.44 5.03 -11.29
N ILE A 50 7.55 5.48 -11.91
CA ILE A 50 7.97 6.88 -11.83
C ILE A 50 6.90 7.81 -12.42
N VAL A 51 6.31 7.45 -13.57
CA VAL A 51 5.26 8.25 -14.21
C VAL A 51 4.02 8.35 -13.32
N VAL A 52 3.53 7.24 -12.80
CA VAL A 52 2.35 7.21 -11.90
C VAL A 52 2.63 8.00 -10.62
N PHE A 53 3.79 7.79 -10.01
CA PHE A 53 4.20 8.54 -8.82
C PHE A 53 4.25 10.05 -9.09
N ALA A 54 4.85 10.48 -10.20
CA ALA A 54 4.92 11.89 -10.57
C ALA A 54 3.52 12.51 -10.78
N CYS A 55 2.60 11.80 -11.44
CA CYS A 55 1.22 12.25 -11.61
C CYS A 55 0.51 12.45 -10.27
N ILE A 56 0.67 11.52 -9.32
CA ILE A 56 0.05 11.63 -8.00
C ILE A 56 0.71 12.75 -7.19
N CYS A 57 2.04 12.93 -7.27
CA CYS A 57 2.73 14.05 -6.62
C CYS A 57 2.21 15.40 -7.11
N ILE A 58 1.98 15.56 -8.41
CA ILE A 58 1.36 16.78 -8.98
C ILE A 58 -0.03 16.97 -8.36
N PHE A 59 -0.86 15.92 -8.29
CA PHE A 59 -2.19 16.00 -7.68
C PHE A 59 -2.13 16.41 -6.21
N ILE A 60 -1.20 15.88 -5.42
CA ILE A 60 -1.04 16.21 -3.99
C ILE A 60 -0.77 17.72 -3.80
N GLN A 61 -0.12 18.42 -4.73
CA GLN A 61 0.12 19.85 -4.61
C GLN A 61 -1.18 20.68 -4.59
N PHE A 62 -2.22 20.22 -5.28
CA PHE A 62 -3.52 20.89 -5.31
C PHE A 62 -4.39 20.63 -4.07
N VAL A 63 -4.03 19.63 -3.25
CA VAL A 63 -4.77 19.32 -2.01
C VAL A 63 -4.42 20.36 -0.94
N LYS A 64 -5.45 20.95 -0.32
CA LYS A 64 -5.30 21.97 0.73
C LYS A 64 -5.05 21.32 2.10
N VAL A 65 -3.82 20.89 2.33
CA VAL A 65 -3.37 20.32 3.61
C VAL A 65 -2.05 20.98 4.04
N SER A 66 -1.64 20.79 5.30
CA SER A 66 -0.38 21.32 5.81
C SER A 66 0.84 20.81 5.04
N SER A 67 1.91 21.61 4.95
CA SER A 67 3.14 21.22 4.26
C SER A 67 3.76 19.93 4.81
N LEU A 68 3.70 19.75 6.12
CA LEU A 68 4.18 18.52 6.77
C LEU A 68 3.41 17.30 6.26
N LEU A 69 2.08 17.38 6.19
CA LEU A 69 1.24 16.29 5.73
C LEU A 69 1.46 15.99 4.24
N LYS A 70 1.77 17.01 3.41
CA LYS A 70 2.17 16.80 2.02
C LYS A 70 3.45 15.99 1.89
N ILE A 71 4.48 16.28 2.70
CA ILE A 71 5.75 15.55 2.69
C ILE A 71 5.52 14.07 3.01
N PHE A 72 4.80 13.78 4.10
CA PHE A 72 4.48 12.40 4.47
C PHE A 72 3.58 11.71 3.44
N GLY A 73 2.63 12.44 2.86
CA GLY A 73 1.78 11.95 1.76
C GLY A 73 2.60 11.55 0.53
N VAL A 74 3.61 12.33 0.16
CA VAL A 74 4.52 12.01 -0.96
C VAL A 74 5.36 10.77 -0.64
N LEU A 75 5.95 10.66 0.56
CA LEU A 75 6.72 9.49 0.98
C LEU A 75 5.85 8.22 0.99
N TYR A 76 4.65 8.32 1.55
CA TYR A 76 3.70 7.22 1.57
C TYR A 76 3.31 6.78 0.16
N THR A 77 2.94 7.72 -0.71
CA THR A 77 2.57 7.47 -2.11
C THR A 77 3.70 6.81 -2.89
N PHE A 78 4.95 7.19 -2.62
CA PHE A 78 6.13 6.58 -3.23
C PHE A 78 6.20 5.06 -2.94
N ALA A 79 6.07 4.66 -1.70
CA ALA A 79 6.12 3.25 -1.32
C ALA A 79 4.89 2.47 -1.78
N MET A 80 3.69 3.06 -1.68
CA MET A 80 2.43 2.45 -2.08
C MET A 80 2.36 2.21 -3.60
N THR A 81 2.71 3.20 -4.42
CA THR A 81 2.76 3.03 -5.88
C THR A 81 3.81 2.03 -6.30
N ALA A 82 4.97 1.96 -5.61
CA ALA A 82 5.98 0.94 -5.82
C ALA A 82 5.42 -0.46 -5.54
N MET A 83 4.70 -0.64 -4.42
CA MET A 83 4.07 -1.91 -4.08
C MET A 83 3.13 -2.40 -5.18
N VAL A 84 2.27 -1.53 -5.71
CA VAL A 84 1.35 -1.88 -6.80
C VAL A 84 2.11 -2.21 -8.08
N MET A 85 3.05 -1.37 -8.51
CA MET A 85 3.75 -1.57 -9.78
C MET A 85 4.63 -2.83 -9.77
N PHE A 86 5.28 -3.13 -8.66
CA PHE A 86 6.11 -4.33 -8.55
C PHE A 86 5.30 -5.60 -8.27
N SER A 87 4.01 -5.48 -7.94
CA SER A 87 3.11 -6.64 -7.85
C SER A 87 2.76 -7.25 -9.21
N PHE A 88 2.94 -6.52 -10.32
CA PHE A 88 2.69 -7.07 -11.64
C PHE A 88 3.71 -8.15 -12.03
N GLY A 89 3.20 -9.37 -12.25
CA GLY A 89 4.00 -10.53 -12.65
C GLY A 89 4.48 -11.41 -11.50
N ILE A 90 4.04 -11.17 -10.27
CA ILE A 90 4.09 -12.07 -9.13
C ILE A 90 2.74 -12.83 -9.00
N PRO A 91 2.57 -13.76 -8.05
CA PRO A 91 1.32 -14.50 -7.88
C PRO A 91 0.09 -13.59 -7.87
N LYS A 92 -0.96 -13.98 -8.62
CA LYS A 92 -2.18 -13.18 -8.84
C LYS A 92 -2.81 -12.66 -7.56
N GLN A 93 -2.77 -13.45 -6.48
CA GLN A 93 -3.33 -13.05 -5.18
C GLN A 93 -2.63 -11.83 -4.59
N LEU A 94 -1.29 -11.77 -4.67
CA LEU A 94 -0.50 -10.62 -4.21
C LEU A 94 -0.78 -9.39 -5.08
N MET A 95 -0.88 -9.56 -6.39
CA MET A 95 -1.22 -8.48 -7.32
C MET A 95 -2.61 -7.91 -7.01
N ILE A 96 -3.62 -8.77 -6.91
CA ILE A 96 -5.00 -8.35 -6.60
C ILE A 96 -5.05 -7.67 -5.23
N GLY A 97 -4.41 -8.25 -4.22
CA GLY A 97 -4.32 -7.66 -2.88
C GLY A 97 -3.69 -6.25 -2.91
N SER A 98 -2.60 -6.06 -3.66
CA SER A 98 -1.95 -4.76 -3.80
C SER A 98 -2.84 -3.71 -4.48
N ILE A 99 -3.59 -4.12 -5.52
CA ILE A 99 -4.53 -3.23 -6.23
C ILE A 99 -5.70 -2.84 -5.31
N ILE A 100 -6.29 -3.80 -4.59
CA ILE A 100 -7.38 -3.53 -3.65
C ILE A 100 -6.89 -2.61 -2.53
N PHE A 101 -5.67 -2.82 -2.02
CA PHE A 101 -5.04 -1.95 -1.03
C PHE A 101 -4.95 -0.51 -1.53
N PHE A 102 -4.43 -0.32 -2.73
CA PHE A 102 -4.33 0.99 -3.38
C PHE A 102 -5.68 1.70 -3.54
N VAL A 103 -6.71 0.96 -3.98
CA VAL A 103 -8.08 1.50 -4.10
C VAL A 103 -8.63 1.91 -2.74
N SER A 104 -8.39 1.10 -1.70
CA SER A 104 -8.78 1.42 -0.32
C SER A 104 -8.16 2.73 0.15
N ASP A 105 -6.87 2.94 -0.13
CA ASP A 105 -6.15 4.15 0.27
C ASP A 105 -6.64 5.40 -0.47
N ILE A 106 -6.99 5.26 -1.76
CA ILE A 106 -7.63 6.35 -2.52
C ILE A 106 -8.99 6.71 -1.90
N LEU A 107 -9.80 5.71 -1.51
CA LEU A 107 -11.08 5.95 -0.85
C LEU A 107 -10.88 6.63 0.52
N MET A 108 -9.88 6.21 1.27
CA MET A 108 -9.53 6.83 2.56
C MET A 108 -9.08 8.29 2.40
N LEU A 109 -8.24 8.56 1.41
CA LEU A 109 -7.81 9.92 1.07
C LEU A 109 -9.00 10.80 0.64
N ARG A 110 -9.90 10.26 -0.18
CA ARG A 110 -11.15 10.95 -0.57
C ARG A 110 -11.99 11.30 0.65
N ASN A 111 -12.16 10.37 1.58
CA ASN A 111 -12.93 10.58 2.80
C ASN A 111 -12.30 11.68 3.66
N PHE A 112 -10.98 11.72 3.74
CA PHE A 112 -10.24 12.76 4.46
C PHE A 112 -10.44 14.16 3.84
N ILE A 113 -10.56 14.26 2.50
CA ILE A 113 -10.69 15.56 1.80
C ILE A 113 -12.13 16.07 1.78
N TYR A 114 -13.12 15.18 1.57
CA TYR A 114 -14.52 15.55 1.24
C TYR A 114 -15.56 15.26 2.33
N SER A 115 -15.13 14.97 3.55
CA SER A 115 -15.97 14.49 4.64
C SER A 115 -16.43 13.03 4.50
N GLU A 116 -16.34 12.31 5.61
CA GLU A 116 -16.70 10.89 5.65
C GLU A 116 -18.23 10.70 5.63
N THR A 117 -18.67 9.78 4.79
CA THR A 117 -19.97 9.13 4.96
C THR A 117 -19.76 7.75 5.57
N VAL A 118 -20.69 7.28 6.41
CA VAL A 118 -20.61 5.96 7.06
C VAL A 118 -20.39 4.86 6.03
N VAL A 119 -21.07 4.93 4.89
CA VAL A 119 -20.93 3.95 3.79
C VAL A 119 -19.54 3.96 3.18
N SER A 120 -18.97 5.15 2.90
CA SER A 120 -17.63 5.29 2.32
C SER A 120 -16.55 4.80 3.27
N HIS A 121 -16.70 5.05 4.58
CA HIS A 121 -15.80 4.55 5.60
C HIS A 121 -15.80 3.02 5.65
N PHE A 122 -16.99 2.41 5.63
CA PHE A 122 -17.13 0.94 5.63
C PHE A 122 -16.49 0.29 4.40
N PHE A 123 -16.67 0.87 3.20
CA PHE A 123 -16.05 0.35 1.98
C PHE A 123 -14.53 0.49 1.99
N SER A 124 -14.00 1.62 2.46
CA SER A 124 -12.56 1.83 2.59
C SER A 124 -11.94 0.83 3.55
N LEU A 125 -12.49 0.71 4.74
CA LEU A 125 -11.97 -0.19 5.78
C LEU A 125 -12.13 -1.67 5.37
N GLY A 126 -13.28 -2.05 4.81
CA GLY A 126 -13.53 -3.41 4.34
C GLY A 126 -12.58 -3.83 3.23
N SER A 127 -12.37 -2.99 2.22
CA SER A 127 -11.42 -3.27 1.13
C SER A 127 -9.98 -3.36 1.64
N TYR A 128 -9.58 -2.52 2.60
CA TYR A 128 -8.29 -2.61 3.26
C TYR A 128 -8.05 -3.97 3.91
N TYR A 129 -8.97 -4.44 4.76
CA TYR A 129 -8.80 -5.74 5.43
C TYR A 129 -8.81 -6.92 4.45
N VAL A 130 -9.63 -6.86 3.39
CA VAL A 130 -9.62 -7.87 2.32
C VAL A 130 -8.24 -7.89 1.63
N ALA A 131 -7.68 -6.73 1.32
CA ALA A 131 -6.35 -6.63 0.72
C ALA A 131 -5.26 -7.22 1.61
N VAL A 132 -5.24 -6.80 2.88
CA VAL A 132 -4.29 -7.31 3.88
C VAL A 132 -4.40 -8.83 4.02
N MET A 133 -5.62 -9.38 4.05
CA MET A 133 -5.85 -10.82 4.17
C MET A 133 -5.35 -11.58 2.94
N LEU A 134 -5.61 -11.09 1.71
CA LEU A 134 -5.11 -11.70 0.48
C LEU A 134 -3.59 -11.76 0.43
N ILE A 135 -2.93 -10.65 0.81
CA ILE A 135 -1.47 -10.56 0.86
C ILE A 135 -0.91 -11.49 1.94
N ALA A 136 -1.52 -11.50 3.14
CA ALA A 136 -1.09 -12.33 4.25
C ALA A 136 -1.16 -13.81 3.92
N VAL A 137 -2.32 -14.28 3.43
CA VAL A 137 -2.53 -15.69 3.08
C VAL A 137 -1.46 -16.16 2.09
N LYS A 138 -1.20 -15.39 1.01
CA LYS A 138 -0.21 -15.83 0.02
C LYS A 138 1.23 -15.75 0.52
N ILE A 139 1.57 -14.78 1.36
CA ILE A 139 2.91 -14.70 1.95
C ILE A 139 3.12 -15.85 2.95
N PHE A 140 2.16 -16.14 3.83
CA PHE A 140 2.33 -17.18 4.84
C PHE A 140 2.27 -18.60 4.28
N PHE A 141 1.36 -18.87 3.35
CA PHE A 141 1.18 -20.22 2.79
C PHE A 141 2.00 -20.44 1.52
N GLY A 142 2.26 -19.40 0.71
CA GLY A 142 3.00 -19.53 -0.54
C GLY A 142 4.49 -19.78 -0.36
N PHE A 143 5.10 -19.37 0.75
CA PHE A 143 6.49 -19.73 1.09
C PHE A 143 6.64 -21.24 1.40
N GLY A 144 5.58 -21.90 1.84
CA GLY A 144 5.62 -23.33 2.14
C GLY A 144 5.63 -24.22 0.88
N GLU A 145 4.94 -23.81 -0.17
CA GLU A 145 4.82 -24.58 -1.41
C GLU A 145 6.12 -24.56 -2.24
N GLU A 146 6.76 -23.38 -2.38
CA GLU A 146 7.99 -23.25 -3.17
C GLU A 146 9.21 -23.94 -2.52
N VAL A 147 9.24 -24.10 -1.20
CA VAL A 147 10.29 -24.84 -0.49
C VAL A 147 10.14 -26.36 -0.68
N CYS A 148 8.93 -26.84 -0.93
CA CYS A 148 8.69 -28.27 -1.21
C CYS A 148 9.01 -28.67 -2.64
N GLU A 149 8.83 -27.77 -3.64
CA GLU A 149 9.15 -28.05 -5.05
C GLU A 149 10.64 -27.94 -5.39
N SER A 150 11.44 -27.27 -4.54
CA SER A 150 12.89 -27.10 -4.75
C SER A 150 13.76 -28.24 -4.17
N LYS A 151 13.16 -29.29 -3.60
CA LYS A 151 13.82 -30.51 -3.13
C LYS A 151 13.53 -31.70 -4.04
#